data_75c3dc0421d9cd4f87942466ac834f81
#
_entry.id   75c3dc0421d9cd4f87942466ac834f81
#
_cell.length_a   1.000
_cell.length_b   1.000
_cell.length_c   1.000
_cell.angle_alpha   90.00
_cell.angle_beta   90.00
_cell.angle_gamma   90.00
#
_symmetry.space_group_name_H-M   'P 1'
#
loop_
_entity.id
_entity.type
_entity.pdbx_description
1 polymer ?
#
loop_
_entity_poly.entity_id
_entity_poly.type
_entity_poly.pdbx_seq_one_letter_code
_entity_poly.pdbx_strand_id
1 'polypeptide(L)'
;MLFRSGLGGRLDSTNALGNPVVSVITRIGYDHMNILGNTIEEIAQEKAGIIKAGVPVVIAPQESEALAVLQRAAAAKGVSARCVQENDLQRAKALQPGLLGAYQRENAATAMCAAQVAWTGCRIEKEKMKTVIARGIHRAVWPGRMEILSTEPFLMVDGAHNSNGIHALRTSLEELYPEEKFHFVMGVMADKDYEKMIGELLPLAMDFVTVTPESARALQGETLAEDIRKQGVPAHAITKVAEIPELLTPKEKTIALGSLYFIGELKSVYQNRA
;
A
#
# COMPACT_ATOMS: atom_id res chain seq x y z
N MET A 1 16.64 -13.21 4.30
CA MET A 1 16.47 -11.83 4.81
C MET A 1 15.88 -11.01 3.70
N LEU A 2 14.80 -10.25 3.97
CA LEU A 2 14.14 -9.36 3.01
C LEU A 2 14.53 -7.92 3.30
N PHE A 3 14.93 -7.18 2.27
CA PHE A 3 15.21 -5.75 2.35
C PHE A 3 14.27 -5.01 1.42
N ARG A 4 13.82 -3.83 1.84
CA ARG A 4 12.95 -2.96 1.06
C ARG A 4 13.63 -1.62 0.82
N SER A 5 13.73 -1.19 -0.45
CA SER A 5 14.19 0.15 -0.80
C SER A 5 13.16 1.17 -0.34
N GLY A 6 13.61 2.15 0.45
CA GLY A 6 12.77 3.22 0.96
C GLY A 6 12.58 4.34 -0.05
N LEU A 7 13.67 4.77 -0.70
CA LEU A 7 13.67 5.91 -1.62
C LEU A 7 14.47 5.58 -2.88
N GLY A 8 13.78 5.52 -4.02
CA GLY A 8 14.40 5.20 -5.31
C GLY A 8 14.83 3.73 -5.41
N GLY A 9 16.08 3.51 -5.74
CA GLY A 9 16.69 2.19 -5.90
C GLY A 9 18.19 2.32 -6.13
N ARG A 10 18.62 3.12 -7.11
CA ARG A 10 20.04 3.27 -7.50
C ARG A 10 20.91 3.74 -6.34
N LEU A 11 20.47 4.72 -5.58
CA LEU A 11 21.19 5.31 -4.44
C LEU A 11 20.64 4.87 -3.08
N ASP A 12 19.68 3.94 -3.06
CA ASP A 12 19.15 3.40 -1.82
C ASP A 12 20.19 2.56 -1.07
N SER A 13 20.25 2.68 0.24
CA SER A 13 21.20 1.95 1.09
C SER A 13 21.11 0.43 0.91
N THR A 14 19.91 -0.10 0.63
CA THR A 14 19.72 -1.53 0.35
C THR A 14 20.40 -1.99 -0.92
N ASN A 15 20.72 -1.06 -1.85
CA ASN A 15 21.42 -1.37 -3.09
C ASN A 15 22.90 -1.73 -2.87
N ALA A 16 23.44 -1.52 -1.66
CA ALA A 16 24.77 -2.01 -1.27
C ALA A 16 24.87 -3.55 -1.23
N LEU A 17 23.71 -4.25 -1.18
CA LEU A 17 23.67 -5.71 -1.29
C LEU A 17 24.18 -6.15 -2.68
N GLY A 18 25.33 -6.85 -2.70
CA GLY A 18 25.98 -7.28 -3.94
C GLY A 18 25.18 -8.34 -4.71
N ASN A 19 24.82 -9.43 -4.03
CA ASN A 19 24.19 -10.61 -4.64
C ASN A 19 22.90 -11.02 -3.90
N PRO A 20 21.77 -10.33 -4.10
CA PRO A 20 20.49 -10.82 -3.59
C PRO A 20 20.07 -12.08 -4.37
N VAL A 21 19.24 -12.92 -3.76
CA VAL A 21 18.69 -14.14 -4.40
C VAL A 21 17.74 -13.77 -5.55
N VAL A 22 17.00 -12.68 -5.39
CA VAL A 22 16.06 -12.13 -6.36
C VAL A 22 15.87 -10.63 -6.10
N SER A 23 15.79 -9.84 -7.15
CA SER A 23 15.31 -8.45 -7.08
C SER A 23 13.81 -8.43 -7.40
N VAL A 24 13.05 -7.64 -6.65
CA VAL A 24 11.59 -7.52 -6.87
C VAL A 24 11.24 -6.06 -7.03
N ILE A 25 10.55 -5.72 -8.11
CA ILE A 25 10.03 -4.38 -8.36
C ILE A 25 8.50 -4.47 -8.31
N THR A 26 7.92 -3.87 -7.29
CA THR A 26 6.47 -3.76 -7.13
C THR A 26 5.90 -2.70 -8.07
N ARG A 27 4.57 -2.55 -8.14
CA ARG A 27 3.94 -1.52 -8.96
C ARG A 27 4.55 -0.15 -8.69
N ILE A 28 4.91 0.55 -9.75
CA ILE A 28 5.46 1.90 -9.72
C ILE A 28 4.30 2.89 -9.90
N GLY A 29 4.32 3.96 -9.12
CA GLY A 29 3.40 5.07 -9.22
C GLY A 29 4.12 6.37 -8.85
N TYR A 30 3.44 7.49 -9.03
CA TYR A 30 3.95 8.81 -8.68
C TYR A 30 4.06 8.97 -7.17
N ASP A 31 5.28 8.96 -6.66
CA ASP A 31 5.62 9.25 -5.28
C ASP A 31 7.04 9.81 -5.22
N HIS A 32 7.33 10.67 -4.24
CA HIS A 32 8.64 11.31 -4.09
C HIS A 32 9.16 12.00 -5.37
N MET A 33 8.27 12.64 -6.13
CA MET A 33 8.57 13.23 -7.44
C MET A 33 9.69 14.27 -7.40
N ASN A 34 9.76 15.02 -6.29
CA ASN A 34 10.84 15.99 -6.04
C ASN A 34 12.27 15.37 -5.98
N ILE A 35 12.37 14.04 -5.86
CA ILE A 35 13.65 13.32 -5.75
C ILE A 35 13.82 12.31 -6.89
N LEU A 36 12.76 11.59 -7.26
CA LEU A 36 12.83 10.46 -8.18
C LEU A 36 12.54 10.85 -9.64
N GLY A 37 12.00 12.05 -9.88
CA GLY A 37 11.62 12.53 -11.20
C GLY A 37 10.12 12.82 -11.35
N ASN A 38 9.77 13.50 -12.43
CA ASN A 38 8.42 13.99 -12.70
C ASN A 38 7.63 13.09 -13.65
N THR A 39 8.26 12.07 -14.22
CA THR A 39 7.64 11.10 -15.12
C THR A 39 7.74 9.69 -14.57
N ILE A 40 6.84 8.81 -15.02
CA ILE A 40 6.83 7.42 -14.59
C ILE A 40 8.10 6.69 -15.04
N GLU A 41 8.65 7.08 -16.18
CA GLU A 41 9.90 6.54 -16.74
C GLU A 41 11.11 6.92 -15.88
N GLU A 42 11.20 8.16 -15.41
CA GLU A 42 12.27 8.62 -14.52
C GLU A 42 12.23 7.85 -13.20
N ILE A 43 11.06 7.72 -12.60
CA ILE A 43 10.86 6.96 -11.37
C ILE A 43 11.21 5.48 -11.59
N ALA A 44 10.80 4.90 -12.73
CA ALA A 44 11.12 3.53 -13.09
C ALA A 44 12.63 3.34 -13.29
N GLN A 45 13.32 4.31 -13.89
CA GLN A 45 14.77 4.27 -14.08
C GLN A 45 15.53 4.26 -12.75
N GLU A 46 15.12 5.09 -11.79
CA GLU A 46 15.71 5.07 -10.43
C GLU A 46 15.47 3.74 -9.72
N LYS A 47 14.26 3.19 -9.82
CA LYS A 47 13.93 1.88 -9.23
C LYS A 47 14.62 0.71 -9.93
N ALA A 48 14.86 0.80 -11.24
CA ALA A 48 15.63 -0.17 -12.01
C ALA A 48 17.08 -0.31 -11.52
N GLY A 49 17.60 0.67 -10.78
CA GLY A 49 18.93 0.62 -10.18
C GLY A 49 19.19 -0.58 -9.26
N ILE A 50 18.15 -1.25 -8.75
CA ILE A 50 18.30 -2.48 -7.96
C ILE A 50 18.53 -3.75 -8.82
N ILE A 51 18.35 -3.67 -10.13
CA ILE A 51 18.59 -4.81 -11.03
C ILE A 51 20.10 -5.03 -11.15
N LYS A 52 20.55 -6.24 -10.89
CA LYS A 52 21.96 -6.61 -10.86
C LYS A 52 22.27 -7.73 -11.85
N ALA A 53 23.44 -7.68 -12.47
CA ALA A 53 23.89 -8.76 -13.36
C ALA A 53 23.92 -10.11 -12.62
N GLY A 54 23.44 -11.16 -13.28
CA GLY A 54 23.38 -12.50 -12.72
C GLY A 54 22.29 -12.72 -11.66
N VAL A 55 21.51 -11.71 -11.29
CA VAL A 55 20.41 -11.81 -10.30
C VAL A 55 19.07 -11.74 -11.01
N PRO A 56 18.20 -12.74 -10.88
CA PRO A 56 16.88 -12.71 -11.48
C PRO A 56 16.06 -11.55 -10.92
N VAL A 57 15.20 -10.95 -11.77
CA VAL A 57 14.29 -9.88 -11.37
C VAL A 57 12.84 -10.29 -11.60
N VAL A 58 11.99 -10.04 -10.60
CA VAL A 58 10.53 -10.17 -10.72
C VAL A 58 9.93 -8.77 -10.77
N ILE A 59 9.07 -8.54 -11.76
CA ILE A 59 8.42 -7.26 -12.00
C ILE A 59 6.91 -7.46 -11.85
N ALA A 60 6.30 -6.75 -10.91
CA ALA A 60 4.85 -6.68 -10.74
C ALA A 60 4.17 -6.09 -11.99
N PRO A 61 2.84 -6.19 -12.14
CA PRO A 61 2.13 -5.46 -13.19
C PRO A 61 2.47 -3.97 -13.17
N GLN A 62 2.76 -3.41 -14.34
CA GLN A 62 3.18 -2.03 -14.54
C GLN A 62 2.40 -1.38 -15.67
N GLU A 63 2.39 -0.05 -15.70
CA GLU A 63 2.06 0.70 -16.90
C GLU A 63 3.12 0.45 -17.99
N SER A 64 2.74 0.57 -19.26
CA SER A 64 3.59 0.23 -20.42
C SER A 64 4.95 0.93 -20.41
N GLU A 65 4.95 2.21 -20.05
CA GLU A 65 6.13 3.08 -20.00
C GLU A 65 7.13 2.59 -18.94
N ALA A 66 6.65 2.35 -17.73
CA ALA A 66 7.47 1.82 -16.64
C ALA A 66 8.00 0.41 -16.98
N LEU A 67 7.13 -0.46 -17.53
CA LEU A 67 7.53 -1.81 -17.93
C LEU A 67 8.65 -1.81 -18.95
N ALA A 68 8.54 -0.95 -19.98
CA ALA A 68 9.57 -0.83 -21.03
C ALA A 68 10.93 -0.39 -20.46
N VAL A 69 10.95 0.54 -19.49
CA VAL A 69 12.18 0.95 -18.81
C VAL A 69 12.79 -0.21 -18.04
N LEU A 70 12.00 -0.93 -17.25
CA LEU A 70 12.48 -2.03 -16.42
C LEU A 70 13.00 -3.21 -17.27
N GLN A 71 12.33 -3.53 -18.37
CA GLN A 71 12.76 -4.58 -19.29
C GLN A 71 14.06 -4.23 -19.99
N ARG A 72 14.23 -2.98 -20.46
CA ARG A 72 15.49 -2.49 -21.02
C ARG A 72 16.63 -2.56 -20.01
N ALA A 73 16.38 -2.15 -18.76
CA ALA A 73 17.37 -2.21 -17.70
C ALA A 73 17.79 -3.66 -17.38
N ALA A 74 16.84 -4.60 -17.36
CA ALA A 74 17.14 -6.02 -17.18
C ALA A 74 17.97 -6.58 -18.35
N ALA A 75 17.56 -6.30 -19.58
CA ALA A 75 18.29 -6.70 -20.79
C ALA A 75 19.73 -6.17 -20.83
N ALA A 76 19.93 -4.89 -20.46
CA ALA A 76 21.25 -4.27 -20.37
C ALA A 76 22.17 -4.94 -19.33
N LYS A 77 21.60 -5.61 -18.33
CA LYS A 77 22.34 -6.42 -17.33
C LYS A 77 22.46 -7.90 -17.72
N GLY A 78 21.93 -8.31 -18.86
CA GLY A 78 21.87 -9.71 -19.29
C GLY A 78 20.98 -10.58 -18.38
N VAL A 79 19.96 -10.00 -17.76
CA VAL A 79 19.08 -10.67 -16.79
C VAL A 79 17.70 -10.92 -17.41
N SER A 80 17.19 -12.13 -17.22
CA SER A 80 15.80 -12.45 -17.56
C SER A 80 14.84 -11.86 -16.55
N ALA A 81 13.91 -11.01 -17.00
CA ALA A 81 12.85 -10.45 -16.18
C ALA A 81 11.63 -11.37 -16.16
N ARG A 82 11.21 -11.80 -14.98
CA ARG A 82 9.93 -12.49 -14.75
C ARG A 82 8.84 -11.46 -14.49
N CYS A 83 8.13 -11.06 -15.54
CA CYS A 83 6.96 -10.21 -15.39
C CYS A 83 5.77 -11.03 -14.89
N VAL A 84 5.06 -10.51 -13.89
CA VAL A 84 3.81 -11.09 -13.38
C VAL A 84 2.73 -10.95 -14.45
N GLN A 85 2.05 -12.06 -14.76
CA GLN A 85 1.04 -12.17 -15.81
C GLN A 85 -0.36 -12.34 -15.21
N GLU A 86 -1.40 -12.17 -16.03
CA GLU A 86 -2.80 -12.34 -15.60
C GLU A 86 -3.05 -13.73 -14.95
N ASN A 87 -2.48 -14.78 -15.51
CA ASN A 87 -2.60 -16.13 -14.94
C ASN A 87 -1.97 -16.23 -13.52
N ASP A 88 -0.93 -15.44 -13.23
CA ASP A 88 -0.35 -15.38 -11.87
C ASP A 88 -1.29 -14.65 -10.92
N LEU A 89 -1.98 -13.60 -11.37
CA LEU A 89 -2.99 -12.88 -10.60
C LEU A 89 -4.17 -13.80 -10.22
N GLN A 90 -4.67 -14.56 -11.18
CA GLN A 90 -5.76 -15.53 -10.95
C GLN A 90 -5.33 -16.62 -9.96
N ARG A 91 -4.12 -17.14 -10.10
CA ARG A 91 -3.58 -18.14 -9.17
C ARG A 91 -3.41 -17.57 -7.76
N ALA A 92 -2.89 -16.34 -7.63
CA ALA A 92 -2.77 -15.68 -6.32
C ALA A 92 -4.13 -15.42 -5.68
N LYS A 93 -5.13 -15.00 -6.46
CA LYS A 93 -6.51 -14.83 -5.99
C LYS A 93 -7.08 -16.14 -5.42
N ALA A 94 -6.85 -17.27 -6.09
CA ALA A 94 -7.29 -18.59 -5.66
C ALA A 94 -6.65 -19.05 -4.32
N LEU A 95 -5.51 -18.47 -3.94
CA LEU A 95 -4.85 -18.75 -2.65
C LEU A 95 -5.47 -18.00 -1.47
N GLN A 96 -6.47 -17.17 -1.71
CA GLN A 96 -7.15 -16.36 -0.69
C GLN A 96 -6.16 -15.58 0.18
N PRO A 97 -5.49 -14.53 -0.35
CA PRO A 97 -4.55 -13.74 0.42
C PRO A 97 -5.14 -13.24 1.74
N GLY A 98 -4.37 -13.35 2.82
CA GLY A 98 -4.79 -12.89 4.14
C GLY A 98 -4.88 -11.37 4.28
N LEU A 99 -4.29 -10.63 3.32
CA LEU A 99 -4.39 -9.18 3.24
C LEU A 99 -5.56 -8.76 2.35
N LEU A 100 -6.40 -7.86 2.86
CA LEU A 100 -7.54 -7.31 2.13
C LEU A 100 -7.10 -6.28 1.09
N GLY A 101 -7.92 -6.10 0.05
CA GLY A 101 -7.76 -5.08 -0.98
C GLY A 101 -7.35 -5.60 -2.35
N ALA A 102 -7.84 -4.92 -3.38
CA ALA A 102 -7.61 -5.28 -4.78
C ALA A 102 -6.11 -5.33 -5.12
N TYR A 103 -5.35 -4.33 -4.66
CA TYR A 103 -3.90 -4.24 -4.88
C TYR A 103 -3.10 -5.34 -4.19
N GLN A 104 -3.64 -5.96 -3.13
CA GLN A 104 -2.96 -7.07 -2.44
C GLN A 104 -2.94 -8.35 -3.28
N ARG A 105 -3.84 -8.51 -4.23
CA ARG A 105 -3.79 -9.62 -5.21
C ARG A 105 -2.56 -9.50 -6.12
N GLU A 106 -2.23 -8.28 -6.57
CA GLU A 106 -1.00 -8.01 -7.33
C GLU A 106 0.24 -8.27 -6.47
N ASN A 107 0.23 -7.79 -5.22
CA ASN A 107 1.32 -8.04 -4.28
C ASN A 107 1.50 -9.54 -3.99
N ALA A 108 0.41 -10.28 -3.78
CA ALA A 108 0.45 -11.73 -3.57
C ALA A 108 0.99 -12.49 -4.80
N ALA A 109 0.57 -12.12 -6.01
CA ALA A 109 1.08 -12.69 -7.26
C ALA A 109 2.57 -12.41 -7.42
N THR A 110 3.00 -11.17 -7.12
CA THR A 110 4.40 -10.77 -7.17
C THR A 110 5.24 -11.55 -6.16
N ALA A 111 4.75 -11.68 -4.92
CA ALA A 111 5.41 -12.47 -3.88
C ALA A 111 5.48 -13.96 -4.24
N MET A 112 4.42 -14.52 -4.83
CA MET A 112 4.40 -15.90 -5.32
C MET A 112 5.47 -16.11 -6.40
N CYS A 113 5.54 -15.23 -7.40
CA CYS A 113 6.54 -15.30 -8.46
C CYS A 113 7.96 -15.15 -7.90
N ALA A 114 8.17 -14.21 -6.98
CA ALA A 114 9.47 -14.00 -6.34
C ALA A 114 9.91 -15.21 -5.53
N ALA A 115 9.01 -15.83 -4.77
CA ALA A 115 9.28 -17.05 -4.03
C ALA A 115 9.63 -18.22 -4.95
N GLN A 116 8.91 -18.38 -6.08
CA GLN A 116 9.20 -19.41 -7.07
C GLN A 116 10.58 -19.23 -7.70
N VAL A 117 10.95 -18.00 -8.07
CA VAL A 117 12.27 -17.68 -8.61
C VAL A 117 13.37 -17.93 -7.57
N ALA A 118 13.19 -17.47 -6.35
CA ALA A 118 14.15 -17.68 -5.26
C ALA A 118 14.34 -19.17 -4.93
N TRP A 119 13.32 -19.99 -5.16
CA TRP A 119 13.35 -21.42 -4.86
C TRP A 119 14.02 -22.26 -5.94
N THR A 120 14.22 -21.72 -7.14
CA THR A 120 14.79 -22.46 -8.28
C THR A 120 16.16 -23.08 -7.98
N GLY A 121 16.92 -22.51 -7.04
CA GLY A 121 18.20 -23.04 -6.54
C GLY A 121 18.12 -24.01 -5.34
N CYS A 122 16.91 -24.26 -4.79
CA CYS A 122 16.74 -25.06 -3.60
C CYS A 122 16.36 -26.52 -3.96
N ARG A 123 16.97 -27.51 -3.25
CA ARG A 123 16.63 -28.95 -3.39
C ARG A 123 15.35 -29.30 -2.61
N ILE A 124 14.24 -28.60 -2.89
CA ILE A 124 12.96 -28.84 -2.21
C ILE A 124 11.94 -29.25 -3.26
N GLU A 125 11.13 -30.25 -2.92
CA GLU A 125 10.09 -30.76 -3.81
C GLU A 125 9.10 -29.66 -4.21
N LYS A 126 8.70 -29.65 -5.49
CA LYS A 126 7.81 -28.65 -6.08
C LYS A 126 6.45 -28.53 -5.36
N GLU A 127 5.89 -29.66 -4.91
CA GLU A 127 4.62 -29.66 -4.18
C GLU A 127 4.74 -29.06 -2.79
N LYS A 128 5.84 -29.32 -2.11
CA LYS A 128 6.14 -28.69 -0.80
C LYS A 128 6.31 -27.17 -0.95
N MET A 129 6.98 -26.72 -2.01
CA MET A 129 7.09 -25.29 -2.35
C MET A 129 5.73 -24.64 -2.51
N LYS A 130 4.82 -25.23 -3.34
CA LYS A 130 3.47 -24.70 -3.55
C LYS A 130 2.70 -24.56 -2.24
N THR A 131 2.74 -25.59 -1.39
CA THR A 131 2.06 -25.59 -0.09
C THR A 131 2.60 -24.48 0.83
N VAL A 132 3.91 -24.28 0.89
CA VAL A 132 4.54 -23.26 1.73
C VAL A 132 4.19 -21.86 1.23
N ILE A 133 4.24 -21.63 -0.09
CA ILE A 133 3.86 -20.34 -0.70
C ILE A 133 2.39 -20.05 -0.42
N ALA A 134 1.48 -21.00 -0.65
CA ALA A 134 0.06 -20.84 -0.41
C ALA A 134 -0.22 -20.46 1.06
N ARG A 135 0.40 -21.17 2.00
CA ARG A 135 0.28 -20.89 3.44
C ARG A 135 0.82 -19.51 3.79
N GLY A 136 1.96 -19.11 3.20
CA GLY A 136 2.58 -17.79 3.43
C GLY A 136 1.68 -16.66 2.95
N ILE A 137 1.09 -16.78 1.78
CA ILE A 137 0.16 -15.79 1.20
C ILE A 137 -1.11 -15.70 2.04
N HIS A 138 -1.72 -16.84 2.38
CA HIS A 138 -2.95 -16.90 3.17
C HIS A 138 -2.77 -16.34 4.59
N ARG A 139 -1.62 -16.54 5.21
CA ARG A 139 -1.29 -16.08 6.58
C ARG A 139 -0.61 -14.73 6.63
N ALA A 140 -0.42 -14.07 5.49
CA ALA A 140 0.23 -12.77 5.47
C ALA A 140 -0.59 -11.74 6.26
N VAL A 141 0.06 -11.05 7.18
CA VAL A 141 -0.52 -9.96 7.97
C VAL A 141 0.41 -8.75 7.84
N TRP A 142 -0.16 -7.59 7.64
CA TRP A 142 0.60 -6.35 7.63
C TRP A 142 -0.19 -5.24 8.31
N PRO A 143 0.23 -4.78 9.48
CA PRO A 143 -0.47 -3.76 10.23
C PRO A 143 -0.67 -2.47 9.42
N GLY A 144 -1.87 -1.88 9.52
CA GLY A 144 -2.22 -0.64 8.83
C GLY A 144 -2.37 -0.78 7.31
N ARG A 145 -2.76 -1.97 6.81
CA ARG A 145 -3.16 -2.18 5.42
C ARG A 145 -4.52 -2.84 5.38
N MET A 146 -5.57 -2.03 5.23
CA MET A 146 -6.97 -2.46 5.31
C MET A 146 -7.22 -3.39 6.51
N GLU A 147 -6.58 -3.06 7.63
CA GLU A 147 -6.63 -3.86 8.85
C GLU A 147 -7.91 -3.57 9.62
N ILE A 148 -8.72 -4.59 9.87
CA ILE A 148 -9.93 -4.48 10.67
C ILE A 148 -9.53 -4.56 12.15
N LEU A 149 -9.70 -3.45 12.88
CA LEU A 149 -9.43 -3.37 14.32
C LEU A 149 -10.64 -3.82 15.14
N SER A 150 -11.85 -3.60 14.64
CA SER A 150 -13.11 -4.01 15.26
C SER A 150 -14.12 -4.34 14.19
N THR A 151 -14.95 -5.35 14.45
CA THR A 151 -16.07 -5.73 13.58
C THR A 151 -17.40 -5.16 14.05
N GLU A 152 -17.52 -4.80 15.35
CA GLU A 152 -18.73 -4.22 15.93
C GLU A 152 -18.35 -3.34 17.15
N PRO A 153 -18.46 -2.01 17.03
CA PRO A 153 -18.68 -1.25 15.79
C PRO A 153 -17.51 -1.43 14.79
N PHE A 154 -17.81 -1.35 13.49
CA PHE A 154 -16.81 -1.60 12.47
C PHE A 154 -15.78 -0.47 12.39
N LEU A 155 -14.52 -0.83 12.51
CA LEU A 155 -13.38 0.07 12.29
C LEU A 155 -12.30 -0.63 11.48
N MET A 156 -11.97 -0.06 10.32
CA MET A 156 -10.83 -0.43 9.49
C MET A 156 -9.78 0.67 9.51
N VAL A 157 -8.51 0.31 9.48
CA VAL A 157 -7.41 1.27 9.37
C VAL A 157 -6.56 0.99 8.14
N ASP A 158 -6.16 2.04 7.43
CA ASP A 158 -5.23 1.97 6.30
C ASP A 158 -4.21 3.10 6.32
N GLY A 159 -2.95 2.76 6.09
CA GLY A 159 -1.84 3.72 6.05
C GLY A 159 -1.69 4.48 4.71
N ALA A 160 -2.71 4.52 3.87
CA ALA A 160 -2.72 5.33 2.65
C ALA A 160 -2.54 6.82 3.01
N HIS A 161 -1.55 7.46 2.39
CA HIS A 161 -1.12 8.81 2.71
C HIS A 161 -0.64 9.61 1.49
N ASN A 162 -0.94 9.12 0.29
CA ASN A 162 -0.73 9.77 -0.99
C ASN A 162 -1.86 9.37 -1.96
N SER A 163 -2.00 10.08 -3.07
CA SER A 163 -3.09 9.87 -4.02
C SER A 163 -3.15 8.45 -4.57
N ASN A 164 -2.01 7.81 -4.85
CA ASN A 164 -1.96 6.43 -5.33
C ASN A 164 -2.46 5.43 -4.27
N GLY A 165 -2.06 5.62 -3.01
CA GLY A 165 -2.52 4.79 -1.89
C GLY A 165 -4.02 4.93 -1.66
N ILE A 166 -4.52 6.17 -1.69
CA ILE A 166 -5.96 6.45 -1.55
C ILE A 166 -6.76 5.87 -2.71
N HIS A 167 -6.29 6.01 -3.94
CA HIS A 167 -6.94 5.40 -5.11
C HIS A 167 -7.04 3.88 -4.97
N ALA A 168 -5.95 3.22 -4.54
CA ALA A 168 -5.94 1.78 -4.30
C ALA A 168 -6.89 1.36 -3.16
N LEU A 169 -6.96 2.15 -2.08
CA LEU A 169 -7.91 1.95 -0.98
C LEU A 169 -9.35 2.11 -1.48
N ARG A 170 -9.66 3.21 -2.18
CA ARG A 170 -10.98 3.47 -2.76
C ARG A 170 -11.45 2.29 -3.63
N THR A 171 -10.64 1.90 -4.62
CA THR A 171 -10.97 0.77 -5.50
C THR A 171 -11.23 -0.52 -4.72
N SER A 172 -10.48 -0.74 -3.64
CA SER A 172 -10.65 -1.91 -2.78
C SER A 172 -11.93 -1.84 -1.96
N LEU A 173 -12.31 -0.66 -1.46
CA LEU A 173 -13.57 -0.46 -0.73
C LEU A 173 -14.77 -0.63 -1.65
N GLU A 174 -14.74 -0.07 -2.87
CA GLU A 174 -15.80 -0.24 -3.88
C GLU A 174 -15.99 -1.72 -4.26
N GLU A 175 -14.93 -2.51 -4.32
CA GLU A 175 -15.01 -3.95 -4.61
C GLU A 175 -15.52 -4.77 -3.43
N LEU A 176 -15.06 -4.48 -2.21
CA LEU A 176 -15.41 -5.25 -1.01
C LEU A 176 -16.79 -4.89 -0.44
N TYR A 177 -17.21 -3.66 -0.64
CA TYR A 177 -18.42 -3.09 -0.07
C TYR A 177 -19.17 -2.28 -1.15
N PRO A 178 -19.69 -2.94 -2.20
CA PRO A 178 -20.36 -2.25 -3.30
C PRO A 178 -21.55 -1.43 -2.78
N GLU A 179 -21.68 -0.20 -3.30
CA GLU A 179 -22.74 0.76 -2.97
C GLU A 179 -22.74 1.29 -1.52
N GLU A 180 -21.80 0.88 -0.69
CA GLU A 180 -21.69 1.40 0.68
C GLU A 180 -21.00 2.78 0.74
N LYS A 181 -21.37 3.55 1.76
CA LYS A 181 -20.73 4.80 2.15
C LYS A 181 -20.08 4.62 3.52
N PHE A 182 -19.08 5.45 3.78
CA PHE A 182 -18.25 5.31 4.98
C PHE A 182 -18.13 6.62 5.74
N HIS A 183 -18.00 6.51 7.05
CA HIS A 183 -17.44 7.55 7.90
C HIS A 183 -15.92 7.48 7.79
N PHE A 184 -15.30 8.57 7.34
CA PHE A 184 -13.84 8.61 7.27
C PHE A 184 -13.26 9.34 8.47
N VAL A 185 -12.26 8.74 9.12
CA VAL A 185 -11.43 9.42 10.11
C VAL A 185 -10.08 9.71 9.48
N MET A 186 -9.71 10.98 9.35
CA MET A 186 -8.55 11.38 8.57
C MET A 186 -7.56 12.23 9.35
N GLY A 187 -6.28 11.81 9.36
CA GLY A 187 -5.18 12.58 9.91
C GLY A 187 -3.99 12.56 8.95
N VAL A 188 -3.57 13.72 8.44
CA VAL A 188 -2.59 13.83 7.34
C VAL A 188 -1.39 14.70 7.72
N MET A 189 -0.30 14.56 6.95
CA MET A 189 0.85 15.45 7.00
C MET A 189 0.65 16.63 6.03
N ALA A 190 1.07 17.83 6.43
CA ALA A 190 0.89 19.06 5.65
C ALA A 190 1.66 19.07 4.31
N ASP A 191 2.71 18.26 4.19
CA ASP A 191 3.53 18.12 2.97
C ASP A 191 2.90 17.18 1.92
N LYS A 192 1.70 16.66 2.15
CA LYS A 192 0.99 15.77 1.23
C LYS A 192 -0.06 16.51 0.41
N ASP A 193 -0.35 15.98 -0.77
CA ASP A 193 -1.43 16.46 -1.65
C ASP A 193 -2.79 15.95 -1.11
N TYR A 194 -3.17 16.46 0.05
CA TYR A 194 -4.37 15.98 0.77
C TYR A 194 -5.66 16.39 0.06
N GLU A 195 -5.65 17.44 -0.75
CA GLU A 195 -6.82 17.86 -1.53
C GLU A 195 -7.21 16.79 -2.55
N LYS A 196 -6.22 16.23 -3.28
CA LYS A 196 -6.46 15.08 -4.17
C LYS A 196 -6.89 13.83 -3.42
N MET A 197 -6.31 13.60 -2.24
CA MET A 197 -6.71 12.47 -1.39
C MET A 197 -8.18 12.57 -0.99
N ILE A 198 -8.64 13.76 -0.57
CA ILE A 198 -10.06 14.03 -0.26
C ILE A 198 -10.91 13.76 -1.52
N GLY A 199 -10.57 14.37 -2.66
CA GLY A 199 -11.32 14.23 -3.91
C GLY A 199 -11.57 12.77 -4.32
N GLU A 200 -10.59 11.89 -4.12
CA GLU A 200 -10.73 10.45 -4.35
C GLU A 200 -11.75 9.78 -3.40
N LEU A 201 -11.90 10.27 -2.16
CA LEU A 201 -12.76 9.65 -1.15
C LEU A 201 -14.21 10.17 -1.19
N LEU A 202 -14.44 11.39 -1.72
CA LEU A 202 -15.76 12.02 -1.75
C LEU A 202 -16.87 11.09 -2.26
N PRO A 203 -16.67 10.30 -3.35
CA PRO A 203 -17.71 9.42 -3.86
C PRO A 203 -18.17 8.36 -2.86
N LEU A 204 -17.35 8.01 -1.86
CA LEU A 204 -17.63 7.00 -0.86
C LEU A 204 -17.96 7.59 0.52
N ALA A 205 -17.81 8.91 0.69
CA ALA A 205 -17.96 9.54 1.99
C ALA A 205 -19.42 9.77 2.36
N MET A 206 -19.76 9.49 3.62
CA MET A 206 -20.90 10.05 4.33
C MET A 206 -20.49 11.36 4.99
N ASP A 207 -19.41 11.32 5.76
CA ASP A 207 -18.79 12.46 6.41
C ASP A 207 -17.32 12.18 6.73
N PHE A 208 -16.67 13.19 7.32
CA PHE A 208 -15.29 13.06 7.83
C PHE A 208 -15.19 13.53 9.28
N VAL A 209 -14.46 12.78 10.06
CA VAL A 209 -13.86 13.22 11.30
C VAL A 209 -12.38 13.47 11.05
N THR A 210 -11.86 14.62 11.41
CA THR A 210 -10.46 14.95 11.20
C THR A 210 -9.72 15.11 12.52
N VAL A 211 -8.44 14.79 12.53
CA VAL A 211 -7.60 14.89 13.74
C VAL A 211 -6.19 15.36 13.35
N THR A 212 -5.52 16.06 14.26
CA THR A 212 -4.12 16.42 14.10
C THR A 212 -3.24 15.29 14.63
N PRO A 213 -2.50 14.55 13.77
CA PRO A 213 -1.57 13.52 14.23
C PRO A 213 -0.45 14.09 15.13
N GLU A 214 0.09 13.28 16.03
CA GLU A 214 1.26 13.65 16.84
C GLU A 214 2.54 13.71 15.99
N SER A 215 2.70 14.81 15.24
CA SER A 215 3.87 15.07 14.39
C SER A 215 4.04 16.56 14.16
N ALA A 216 5.29 17.05 14.18
CA ALA A 216 5.59 18.43 13.82
C ALA A 216 5.22 18.78 12.35
N ARG A 217 5.00 17.78 11.49
CA ARG A 217 4.58 17.96 10.09
C ARG A 217 3.08 17.78 9.88
N ALA A 218 2.32 17.59 10.94
CA ALA A 218 0.89 17.32 10.82
C ALA A 218 0.13 18.54 10.29
N LEU A 219 -0.85 18.33 9.43
CA LEU A 219 -1.87 19.32 9.12
C LEU A 219 -2.85 19.41 10.30
N GLN A 220 -3.26 20.62 10.64
CA GLN A 220 -4.24 20.83 11.70
C GLN A 220 -5.59 20.21 11.27
N GLY A 221 -6.20 19.46 12.18
CA GLY A 221 -7.47 18.79 11.93
C GLY A 221 -8.58 19.76 11.52
N GLU A 222 -8.67 20.94 12.16
CA GLU A 222 -9.67 21.94 11.79
C GLU A 222 -9.47 22.49 10.37
N THR A 223 -8.22 22.76 9.96
CA THR A 223 -7.92 23.17 8.58
C THR A 223 -8.37 22.11 7.58
N LEU A 224 -8.08 20.83 7.87
CA LEU A 224 -8.51 19.72 7.02
C LEU A 224 -10.05 19.63 6.96
N ALA A 225 -10.74 19.79 8.09
CA ALA A 225 -12.20 19.78 8.14
C ALA A 225 -12.82 20.93 7.33
N GLU A 226 -12.23 22.13 7.42
CA GLU A 226 -12.67 23.28 6.62
C GLU A 226 -12.55 23.02 5.13
N ASP A 227 -11.43 22.46 4.68
CA ASP A 227 -11.20 22.17 3.25
C ASP A 227 -12.12 21.06 2.73
N ILE A 228 -12.46 20.07 3.56
CA ILE A 228 -13.46 19.05 3.23
C ILE A 228 -14.85 19.69 3.11
N ARG A 229 -15.26 20.53 4.06
CA ARG A 229 -16.56 21.23 4.01
C ARG A 229 -16.71 22.08 2.77
N LYS A 230 -15.64 22.73 2.29
CA LYS A 230 -15.64 23.47 1.02
C LYS A 230 -15.96 22.59 -0.21
N GLN A 231 -15.69 21.27 -0.10
CA GLN A 231 -16.02 20.29 -1.15
C GLN A 231 -17.43 19.69 -0.99
N GLY A 232 -18.23 20.21 -0.06
CA GLY A 232 -19.66 19.90 0.08
C GLY A 232 -19.98 18.65 0.92
N VAL A 233 -19.01 18.08 1.64
CA VAL A 233 -19.21 16.96 2.54
C VAL A 233 -19.09 17.41 4.00
N PRO A 234 -19.96 16.92 4.90
CA PRO A 234 -19.87 17.22 6.32
C PRO A 234 -18.51 16.79 6.90
N ALA A 235 -17.90 17.67 7.69
CA ALA A 235 -16.65 17.34 8.38
C ALA A 235 -16.54 18.11 9.69
N HIS A 236 -15.96 17.48 10.71
CA HIS A 236 -15.63 18.11 11.98
C HIS A 236 -14.30 17.61 12.52
N ALA A 237 -13.60 18.46 13.23
CA ALA A 237 -12.33 18.12 13.87
C ALA A 237 -12.56 17.64 15.31
N ILE A 238 -11.78 16.65 15.72
CA ILE A 238 -11.63 16.21 17.11
C ILE A 238 -10.24 16.60 17.63
N THR A 239 -10.14 16.69 18.94
CA THR A 239 -8.91 17.14 19.60
C THR A 239 -7.91 16.00 19.78
N LYS A 240 -8.41 14.80 20.09
CA LYS A 240 -7.57 13.64 20.44
C LYS A 240 -8.02 12.37 19.73
N VAL A 241 -7.06 11.59 19.29
CA VAL A 241 -7.31 10.25 18.69
C VAL A 241 -8.08 9.32 19.65
N ALA A 242 -7.91 9.53 20.97
CA ALA A 242 -8.62 8.76 22.00
C ALA A 242 -10.15 8.93 22.00
N GLU A 243 -10.68 9.96 21.33
CA GLU A 243 -12.12 10.18 21.17
C GLU A 243 -12.75 9.30 20.11
N ILE A 244 -11.97 8.81 19.14
CA ILE A 244 -12.48 8.05 17.97
C ILE A 244 -13.35 6.85 18.35
N PRO A 245 -12.97 5.99 19.32
CA PRO A 245 -13.82 4.85 19.69
C PRO A 245 -15.23 5.20 20.19
N GLU A 246 -15.41 6.42 20.72
CA GLU A 246 -16.70 6.91 21.21
C GLU A 246 -17.61 7.45 20.08
N LEU A 247 -17.01 7.74 18.93
CA LEU A 247 -17.72 8.21 17.74
C LEU A 247 -18.21 7.06 16.84
N LEU A 248 -17.75 5.84 17.09
CA LEU A 248 -18.12 4.70 16.26
C LEU A 248 -19.57 4.28 16.53
N THR A 249 -20.32 4.04 15.46
CA THR A 249 -21.70 3.57 15.54
C THR A 249 -21.81 2.10 15.10
N PRO A 250 -22.69 1.29 15.71
CA PRO A 250 -22.78 -0.14 15.37
C PRO A 250 -23.29 -0.44 13.96
N LYS A 251 -23.96 0.53 13.31
CA LYS A 251 -24.61 0.34 12.01
C LYS A 251 -23.77 0.83 10.83
N GLU A 252 -22.71 1.52 11.07
CA GLU A 252 -21.95 2.26 10.06
C GLU A 252 -20.51 1.80 10.05
N LYS A 253 -19.88 1.86 8.86
CA LYS A 253 -18.49 1.47 8.71
C LYS A 253 -17.58 2.69 8.77
N THR A 254 -16.62 2.66 9.68
CA THR A 254 -15.61 3.70 9.83
C THR A 254 -14.28 3.24 9.25
N ILE A 255 -13.66 4.11 8.43
CA ILE A 255 -12.34 3.90 7.84
C ILE A 255 -11.40 4.99 8.31
N ALA A 256 -10.34 4.63 9.02
CA ALA A 256 -9.31 5.57 9.49
C ALA A 256 -8.07 5.51 8.59
N LEU A 257 -7.59 6.68 8.13
CA LEU A 257 -6.53 6.76 7.12
C LEU A 257 -5.79 8.11 7.12
N GLY A 258 -4.77 8.23 6.25
CA GLY A 258 -4.10 9.50 5.93
C GLY A 258 -2.66 9.59 6.42
N SER A 259 -2.26 8.83 7.43
CA SER A 259 -0.89 8.79 7.94
C SER A 259 -0.62 7.53 8.76
N LEU A 260 0.55 6.92 8.57
CA LEU A 260 0.99 5.80 9.41
C LEU A 260 1.22 6.22 10.88
N TYR A 261 1.57 7.47 11.14
CA TYR A 261 1.70 8.00 12.50
C TYR A 261 0.34 7.99 13.20
N PHE A 262 -0.67 8.58 12.55
CA PHE A 262 -2.05 8.58 13.04
C PHE A 262 -2.59 7.15 13.27
N ILE A 263 -2.40 6.25 12.29
CA ILE A 263 -2.84 4.85 12.43
C ILE A 263 -2.14 4.14 13.59
N GLY A 264 -0.84 4.40 13.80
CA GLY A 264 -0.09 3.86 14.93
C GLY A 264 -0.65 4.33 16.28
N GLU A 265 -0.96 5.61 16.40
CA GLU A 265 -1.58 6.22 17.58
C GLU A 265 -2.97 5.61 17.86
N LEU A 266 -3.83 5.54 16.85
CA LEU A 266 -5.16 4.93 16.97
C LEU A 266 -5.11 3.46 17.39
N LYS A 267 -4.19 2.69 16.83
CA LYS A 267 -3.99 1.29 17.24
C LYS A 267 -3.58 1.18 18.71
N SER A 268 -2.71 2.07 19.18
CA SER A 268 -2.31 2.10 20.60
C SER A 268 -3.49 2.40 21.52
N VAL A 269 -4.39 3.31 21.11
CA VAL A 269 -5.64 3.59 21.85
C VAL A 269 -6.51 2.33 21.94
N TYR A 270 -6.64 1.58 20.85
CA TYR A 270 -7.44 0.36 20.81
C TYR A 270 -6.85 -0.76 21.67
N GLN A 271 -5.53 -0.97 21.61
CA GLN A 271 -4.85 -2.00 22.40
C GLN A 271 -4.92 -1.75 23.91
N ASN A 272 -4.97 -0.49 24.34
CA ASN A 272 -5.07 -0.13 25.75
C ASN A 272 -6.51 -0.21 26.31
N ARG A 273 -7.52 -0.44 25.45
CA ARG A 273 -8.92 -0.62 25.86
C ARG A 273 -9.36 -2.10 25.90
N ALA A 274 -8.59 -3.00 25.29
CA ALA A 274 -8.80 -4.44 25.28
C ALA A 274 -8.14 -5.12 26.48
#